data_43c5a70b9311515cc661ffef1ea2f26d
#
_entry.id   43c5a70b9311515cc661ffef1ea2f26d
#
_cell.length_a   1.000
_cell.length_b   1.000
_cell.length_c   1.000
_cell.angle_alpha   90.00
_cell.angle_beta   90.00
_cell.angle_gamma   90.00
#
_symmetry.space_group_name_H-M   'P 1'
#
loop_
_entity.id
_entity.type
_entity.pdbx_description
1 polymer ?
#
loop_
_entity_poly.entity_id
_entity_poly.type
_entity_poly.pdbx_seq_one_letter_code
_entity_poly.pdbx_strand_id
1 'polypeptide(L)'
;MNYFVYDHDQGASEESKPGKYQKVRRKGRRSKKRKRDGLGLKLLSVLLSILMICVLGLIWTMEPADPEEGEEGRGDIVIDFEQIKDKFPTFDIDIDPFPGVAEGDDTPNKAKYSISTSSEYATQAGAAILEAGGNAVDAAIAISYNLAVSEPYASGLGGGGCMVVYDPETEKFTFYNYGAEAPKSGGSWLVLVPGFVSGMEMIRQDFATMSYEQLLQSALECCDGVEINENGAMRIQRAESSLSKNSPFYGENGFLKEGDVLIQPELKQTLQQLIEEGPDSFYTGTIAQDIADATSLTLEDLAAYETTKTDAVVGTFGEYTVGAAGAPFSGATLIQMLKMAEMLELPDPDDDNVGFLSKLCKISQTAQYDRINHIYDYRFSHTPVDQNASVTNSYIADLLGLDVSNFVEEEECEDTTGFTVVDQNGMVVACTNTLSSFFGSKIFVDGFYMNNTGYLFGSGVNAYAAGKRPRTHISPAILISDDEILAVASPGGNCITRVLANVVLDVCRFGEDYQTAIDKQRVIFLHGNVLYYESGYDTPLMVKVSGCGYSAIAYSYHSFFGSVSLSGYNDNLGFFAGEDVRRCGSSLASNG
;
A
#
# COMPACT_ATOMS: atom_id res chain seq x y z
N MET A 1 -22.87 2.86 -17.28
CA MET A 1 -23.08 2.36 -15.94
C MET A 1 -23.20 3.55 -15.03
N ASN A 2 -24.27 3.63 -14.26
CA ASN A 2 -24.61 4.85 -13.51
C ASN A 2 -23.91 4.81 -12.15
N TYR A 3 -23.04 5.78 -11.90
CA TYR A 3 -22.50 6.04 -10.59
C TYR A 3 -23.49 6.90 -9.80
N PHE A 4 -23.87 6.46 -8.61
CA PHE A 4 -24.60 7.29 -7.64
C PHE A 4 -23.60 8.18 -6.90
N VAL A 5 -23.75 9.50 -7.10
CA VAL A 5 -23.13 10.52 -6.26
C VAL A 5 -24.17 10.84 -5.18
N TYR A 6 -23.84 10.60 -3.91
CA TYR A 6 -24.64 11.08 -2.79
C TYR A 6 -24.24 12.52 -2.48
N ASP A 7 -25.19 13.41 -2.72
CA ASP A 7 -25.12 14.80 -2.27
C ASP A 7 -25.88 14.89 -0.93
N HIS A 8 -25.18 15.24 0.14
CA HIS A 8 -25.75 15.50 1.45
C HIS A 8 -26.07 16.97 1.59
N ASP A 9 -27.34 17.33 1.39
CA ASP A 9 -27.85 18.60 1.88
C ASP A 9 -29.03 18.37 2.82
N GLN A 10 -28.86 18.73 4.10
CA GLN A 10 -29.90 18.71 5.12
C GLN A 10 -30.63 20.05 5.15
N GLY A 11 -31.96 20.00 5.02
CA GLY A 11 -32.80 21.16 5.24
C GLY A 11 -34.29 20.86 5.20
N ALA A 12 -34.86 20.78 6.37
CA ALA A 12 -36.26 20.84 6.82
C ALA A 12 -37.40 21.08 5.82
N SER A 13 -38.39 20.17 5.96
CA SER A 13 -39.87 20.30 5.92
C SER A 13 -40.53 21.38 5.04
N GLU A 14 -41.39 20.94 4.11
CA GLU A 14 -42.81 21.30 4.02
C GLU A 14 -43.52 20.56 2.89
N GLU A 15 -44.73 20.07 3.17
CA GLU A 15 -45.62 19.36 2.23
C GLU A 15 -46.13 20.30 1.13
N SER A 16 -46.12 19.87 -0.17
CA SER A 16 -47.08 20.36 -1.15
C SER A 16 -47.24 19.40 -2.35
N LYS A 17 -48.45 19.34 -2.84
CA LYS A 17 -49.11 18.41 -3.78
C LYS A 17 -48.53 18.41 -5.21
N PRO A 18 -48.85 17.40 -6.05
CA PRO A 18 -48.21 17.15 -7.33
C PRO A 18 -48.73 18.05 -8.44
N GLY A 19 -47.80 18.73 -9.13
CA GLY A 19 -48.07 19.54 -10.33
C GLY A 19 -47.66 18.86 -11.62
N LYS A 20 -48.50 19.02 -12.64
CA LYS A 20 -48.45 18.40 -13.97
C LYS A 20 -47.20 18.80 -14.78
N TYR A 21 -46.51 17.81 -15.33
CA TYR A 21 -45.41 18.05 -16.27
C TYR A 21 -45.93 18.46 -17.67
N GLN A 22 -45.49 19.64 -18.15
CA GLN A 22 -45.57 20.03 -19.56
C GLN A 22 -44.23 19.67 -20.27
N LYS A 23 -44.35 18.91 -21.37
CA LYS A 23 -43.25 18.59 -22.27
C LYS A 23 -42.85 19.82 -23.10
N VAL A 24 -41.67 20.36 -22.93
CA VAL A 24 -41.06 21.35 -23.83
C VAL A 24 -40.18 20.62 -24.86
N ARG A 25 -40.63 20.69 -26.14
CA ARG A 25 -39.85 20.25 -27.31
C ARG A 25 -38.76 21.27 -27.62
N ARG A 26 -37.47 20.92 -27.46
CA ARG A 26 -36.35 21.67 -28.02
C ARG A 26 -35.97 21.12 -29.39
N LYS A 27 -36.01 21.99 -30.39
CA LYS A 27 -35.57 21.74 -31.77
C LYS A 27 -34.03 21.56 -31.80
N GLY A 28 -33.59 20.43 -32.32
CA GLY A 28 -32.16 20.15 -32.51
C GLY A 28 -31.58 20.97 -33.68
N ARG A 29 -30.44 21.60 -33.42
CA ARG A 29 -29.57 22.17 -34.45
C ARG A 29 -28.59 21.08 -34.89
N ARG A 30 -28.66 20.64 -36.14
CA ARG A 30 -27.69 19.74 -36.77
C ARG A 30 -26.37 20.48 -36.96
N SER A 31 -25.31 20.06 -36.25
CA SER A 31 -23.92 20.39 -36.58
C SER A 31 -23.32 19.28 -37.45
N LYS A 32 -22.68 19.68 -38.54
CA LYS A 32 -21.99 18.80 -39.48
C LYS A 32 -20.76 18.19 -38.80
N LYS A 33 -20.77 16.88 -38.53
CA LYS A 33 -19.57 16.12 -38.17
C LYS A 33 -18.63 16.03 -39.38
N ARG A 34 -17.43 16.62 -39.28
CA ARG A 34 -16.30 16.36 -40.16
C ARG A 34 -15.83 14.91 -39.92
N LYS A 35 -15.89 14.09 -40.97
CA LYS A 35 -15.19 12.80 -41.05
C LYS A 35 -13.69 13.10 -41.21
N ARG A 36 -12.90 12.85 -40.21
CA ARG A 36 -11.46 12.64 -40.36
C ARG A 36 -11.04 11.61 -39.30
N ASP A 37 -10.15 10.72 -39.77
CA ASP A 37 -9.28 9.84 -38.97
C ASP A 37 -9.76 8.40 -38.67
N GLY A 38 -10.33 7.74 -39.70
CA GLY A 38 -10.42 6.28 -39.72
C GLY A 38 -9.33 5.59 -40.59
N LEU A 39 -8.44 6.39 -41.24
CA LEU A 39 -7.48 5.86 -42.22
C LEU A 39 -6.18 5.41 -41.54
N GLY A 40 -5.72 6.07 -40.47
CA GLY A 40 -4.52 5.75 -39.72
C GLY A 40 -4.63 4.41 -38.98
N LEU A 41 -5.75 4.21 -38.24
CA LEU A 41 -5.97 2.95 -37.51
C LEU A 41 -6.11 1.73 -38.44
N LYS A 42 -6.72 1.93 -39.63
CA LYS A 42 -6.82 0.86 -40.64
C LYS A 42 -5.47 0.54 -41.28
N LEU A 43 -4.61 1.51 -41.47
CA LEU A 43 -3.23 1.29 -41.96
C LEU A 43 -2.37 0.59 -40.91
N LEU A 44 -2.51 0.90 -39.64
CA LEU A 44 -1.78 0.24 -38.55
C LEU A 44 -2.22 -1.22 -38.39
N SER A 45 -3.52 -1.51 -38.46
CA SER A 45 -4.02 -2.89 -38.38
C SER A 45 -3.59 -3.74 -39.57
N VAL A 46 -3.52 -3.16 -40.79
CA VAL A 46 -3.03 -3.86 -41.98
C VAL A 46 -1.52 -4.13 -41.88
N LEU A 47 -0.73 -3.19 -41.34
CA LEU A 47 0.71 -3.38 -41.12
C LEU A 47 0.99 -4.47 -40.07
N LEU A 48 0.25 -4.50 -38.98
CA LEU A 48 0.34 -5.56 -37.96
C LEU A 48 -0.06 -6.94 -38.52
N SER A 49 -1.10 -7.00 -39.35
CA SER A 49 -1.50 -8.25 -40.02
C SER A 49 -0.45 -8.75 -41.02
N ILE A 50 0.19 -7.84 -41.75
CA ILE A 50 1.27 -8.19 -42.68
C ILE A 50 2.51 -8.68 -41.92
N LEU A 51 2.85 -8.03 -40.78
CA LEU A 51 3.97 -8.46 -39.91
C LEU A 51 3.72 -9.87 -39.35
N MET A 52 2.50 -10.14 -38.91
CA MET A 52 2.10 -11.46 -38.38
C MET A 52 2.14 -12.55 -39.46
N ILE A 53 1.72 -12.24 -40.70
CA ILE A 53 1.82 -13.17 -41.85
C ILE A 53 3.28 -13.40 -42.23
N CYS A 54 4.14 -12.38 -42.18
CA CYS A 54 5.57 -12.53 -42.43
C CYS A 54 6.26 -13.40 -41.38
N VAL A 55 5.91 -13.27 -40.11
CA VAL A 55 6.42 -14.09 -39.01
C VAL A 55 5.95 -15.54 -39.15
N LEU A 56 4.69 -15.77 -39.47
CA LEU A 56 4.16 -17.12 -39.72
C LEU A 56 4.75 -17.74 -41.00
N GLY A 57 4.99 -16.93 -42.03
CA GLY A 57 5.67 -17.39 -43.26
C GLY A 57 7.14 -17.79 -43.03
N LEU A 58 7.86 -17.06 -42.14
CA LEU A 58 9.21 -17.42 -41.73
C LEU A 58 9.25 -18.74 -40.92
N ILE A 59 8.27 -18.99 -40.10
CA ILE A 59 8.12 -20.25 -39.35
C ILE A 59 7.83 -21.42 -40.29
N TRP A 60 7.11 -21.17 -41.41
CA TRP A 60 6.73 -22.22 -42.37
C TRP A 60 7.83 -22.55 -43.39
N THR A 61 8.85 -21.71 -43.55
CA THR A 61 10.01 -21.95 -44.44
C THR A 61 11.19 -22.63 -43.76
N MET A 62 11.08 -22.97 -42.48
CA MET A 62 12.07 -23.83 -41.82
C MET A 62 11.72 -25.30 -42.11
N GLU A 63 12.45 -25.92 -43.04
CA GLU A 63 12.33 -27.35 -43.32
C GLU A 63 12.61 -28.17 -42.05
N PRO A 64 11.77 -29.18 -41.74
CA PRO A 64 12.09 -30.12 -40.67
C PRO A 64 13.25 -30.98 -41.08
N ALA A 65 14.26 -31.10 -40.22
CA ALA A 65 15.35 -32.05 -40.39
C ALA A 65 14.79 -33.49 -40.37
N ASP A 66 15.26 -34.34 -41.30
CA ASP A 66 14.87 -35.74 -41.39
C ASP A 66 15.13 -36.49 -40.07
N PRO A 67 14.21 -37.34 -39.63
CA PRO A 67 14.38 -38.15 -38.43
C PRO A 67 15.05 -39.49 -38.80
N GLU A 68 16.31 -39.67 -38.45
CA GLU A 68 16.85 -41.03 -38.27
C GLU A 68 17.00 -41.31 -36.76
N GLU A 69 16.15 -42.25 -36.35
CA GLU A 69 16.21 -43.19 -35.23
C GLU A 69 16.67 -42.75 -33.82
N GLY A 70 15.73 -42.82 -32.85
CA GLY A 70 16.02 -43.18 -31.47
C GLY A 70 15.45 -42.29 -30.40
N GLU A 71 14.35 -42.75 -29.82
CA GLU A 71 13.86 -42.51 -28.44
C GLU A 71 13.40 -41.11 -28.01
N GLU A 72 12.12 -41.08 -27.65
CA GLU A 72 11.35 -40.23 -26.72
C GLU A 72 12.06 -39.00 -26.08
N GLY A 73 11.59 -37.81 -26.44
CA GLY A 73 11.88 -36.57 -25.74
C GLY A 73 11.13 -35.40 -26.37
N ARG A 74 10.18 -34.82 -25.68
CA ARG A 74 9.57 -33.54 -26.02
C ARG A 74 10.68 -32.52 -26.28
N GLY A 75 10.77 -32.03 -27.52
CA GLY A 75 11.74 -31.02 -27.88
C GLY A 75 11.31 -29.65 -27.36
N ASP A 76 12.01 -29.14 -26.35
CA ASP A 76 11.95 -27.75 -25.96
C ASP A 76 12.60 -26.90 -27.07
N ILE A 77 11.87 -25.88 -27.52
CA ILE A 77 12.42 -24.88 -28.45
C ILE A 77 13.35 -23.99 -27.63
N VAL A 78 14.65 -24.25 -27.70
CA VAL A 78 15.66 -23.37 -27.09
C VAL A 78 15.84 -22.17 -28.03
N ILE A 79 15.35 -21.01 -27.64
CA ILE A 79 15.62 -19.74 -28.32
C ILE A 79 16.98 -19.24 -27.81
N ASP A 80 17.99 -19.24 -28.68
CA ASP A 80 19.31 -18.68 -28.38
C ASP A 80 19.24 -17.14 -28.43
N PHE A 81 19.10 -16.54 -27.29
CA PHE A 81 18.99 -15.07 -27.12
C PHE A 81 20.30 -14.33 -27.46
N GLU A 82 21.44 -14.99 -27.45
CA GLU A 82 22.73 -14.36 -27.82
C GLU A 82 22.82 -14.00 -29.29
N GLN A 83 22.12 -14.72 -30.17
CA GLN A 83 22.09 -14.40 -31.60
C GLN A 83 21.11 -13.29 -31.99
N ILE A 84 20.25 -12.87 -31.04
CA ILE A 84 19.23 -11.83 -31.27
C ILE A 84 19.73 -10.47 -30.82
N LYS A 85 20.64 -10.41 -29.85
CA LYS A 85 21.19 -9.14 -29.29
C LYS A 85 21.82 -8.24 -30.37
N ASP A 86 22.46 -8.78 -31.37
CA ASP A 86 23.17 -8.01 -32.43
C ASP A 86 22.23 -7.36 -33.47
N LYS A 87 20.93 -7.59 -33.40
CA LYS A 87 19.96 -7.13 -34.43
C LYS A 87 19.05 -5.99 -33.98
N PHE A 88 19.11 -5.60 -32.69
CA PHE A 88 18.39 -4.44 -32.19
C PHE A 88 19.39 -3.39 -31.70
N PRO A 89 19.22 -2.11 -32.09
CA PRO A 89 20.05 -1.06 -31.53
C PRO A 89 19.77 -0.98 -30.03
N THR A 90 20.75 -1.39 -29.21
CA THR A 90 20.76 -1.08 -27.79
C THR A 90 20.88 0.43 -27.67
N PHE A 91 19.86 1.08 -27.16
CA PHE A 91 20.02 2.39 -26.57
C PHE A 91 20.70 2.16 -25.22
N ASP A 92 22.03 2.23 -25.21
CA ASP A 92 22.78 2.41 -23.97
C ASP A 92 22.41 3.80 -23.42
N ILE A 93 21.42 3.84 -22.56
CA ILE A 93 21.25 4.93 -21.62
C ILE A 93 22.13 4.52 -20.45
N ASP A 94 23.39 4.99 -20.49
CA ASP A 94 24.31 4.90 -19.37
C ASP A 94 23.80 5.90 -18.29
N ILE A 95 22.81 5.45 -17.54
CA ILE A 95 22.42 6.12 -16.30
C ILE A 95 23.32 5.49 -15.25
N ASP A 96 24.47 6.14 -14.98
CA ASP A 96 25.22 5.88 -13.76
C ASP A 96 24.33 6.39 -12.59
N PRO A 97 23.65 5.51 -11.84
CA PRO A 97 22.66 5.94 -10.86
C PRO A 97 23.28 6.65 -9.66
N PHE A 98 24.60 6.66 -9.51
CA PHE A 98 25.28 7.27 -8.36
C PHE A 98 26.67 7.76 -8.72
N PRO A 99 26.86 9.05 -9.09
CA PRO A 99 28.20 9.62 -9.24
C PRO A 99 28.85 9.74 -7.87
N GLY A 100 29.66 8.78 -7.49
CA GLY A 100 30.45 8.84 -6.27
C GLY A 100 30.74 7.53 -5.55
N VAL A 101 30.20 6.41 -6.01
CA VAL A 101 30.67 5.09 -5.53
C VAL A 101 31.92 4.74 -6.33
N ALA A 102 33.09 4.92 -5.73
CA ALA A 102 34.33 4.43 -6.31
C ALA A 102 34.20 2.92 -6.53
N GLU A 103 34.49 2.46 -7.76
CA GLU A 103 34.79 1.04 -8.01
C GLU A 103 35.96 0.66 -7.10
N GLY A 104 35.64 0.11 -5.95
CA GLY A 104 36.56 -0.40 -4.96
C GLY A 104 36.48 -1.90 -4.92
N ASP A 105 37.48 -2.50 -5.55
CA ASP A 105 38.12 -3.77 -5.19
C ASP A 105 37.22 -4.91 -4.64
N ASP A 106 37.34 -6.09 -5.21
CA ASP A 106 36.76 -7.37 -4.80
C ASP A 106 36.61 -7.54 -3.28
N THR A 107 35.49 -7.06 -2.72
CA THR A 107 35.14 -7.33 -1.33
C THR A 107 34.17 -8.52 -1.28
N PRO A 108 34.54 -9.59 -0.57
CA PRO A 108 33.75 -10.83 -0.51
C PRO A 108 32.60 -10.77 0.52
N ASN A 109 31.87 -9.67 0.63
CA ASN A 109 30.65 -9.64 1.46
C ASN A 109 29.70 -8.56 0.91
N LYS A 110 28.89 -8.92 -0.09
CA LYS A 110 27.69 -8.12 -0.38
C LYS A 110 26.77 -8.16 0.85
N ALA A 111 26.11 -7.04 1.12
CA ALA A 111 25.12 -6.98 2.19
C ALA A 111 24.00 -8.02 1.96
N LYS A 112 23.51 -8.60 3.05
CA LYS A 112 22.40 -9.56 3.01
C LYS A 112 21.16 -8.86 3.55
N TYR A 113 20.08 -8.92 2.80
CA TYR A 113 18.84 -8.25 3.18
C TYR A 113 17.67 -8.70 2.33
N SER A 114 16.46 -8.34 2.77
CA SER A 114 15.26 -8.40 1.93
C SER A 114 14.41 -7.13 2.10
N ILE A 115 13.87 -6.65 1.00
CA ILE A 115 13.05 -5.44 0.89
C ILE A 115 11.85 -5.73 0.00
N SER A 116 10.67 -5.25 0.37
CA SER A 116 9.50 -5.20 -0.49
C SER A 116 8.79 -3.85 -0.30
N THR A 117 8.52 -3.16 -1.40
CA THR A 117 7.85 -1.85 -1.41
C THR A 117 6.83 -1.76 -2.55
N SER A 118 6.09 -0.66 -2.63
CA SER A 118 5.18 -0.36 -3.74
C SER A 118 5.84 0.41 -4.90
N SER A 119 7.16 0.67 -4.84
CA SER A 119 7.89 1.45 -5.86
C SER A 119 9.30 0.92 -6.07
N GLU A 120 9.68 0.70 -7.32
CA GLU A 120 11.05 0.31 -7.66
C GLU A 120 12.08 1.32 -7.17
N TYR A 121 11.81 2.63 -7.30
CA TYR A 121 12.69 3.69 -6.79
C TYR A 121 12.92 3.57 -5.28
N ALA A 122 11.88 3.26 -4.52
CA ALA A 122 11.99 3.09 -3.07
C ALA A 122 12.72 1.79 -2.69
N THR A 123 12.52 0.71 -3.44
CA THR A 123 13.27 -0.55 -3.24
C THR A 123 14.76 -0.33 -3.46
N GLN A 124 15.13 0.37 -4.53
CA GLN A 124 16.53 0.71 -4.84
C GLN A 124 17.13 1.64 -3.78
N ALA A 125 16.38 2.65 -3.30
CA ALA A 125 16.82 3.52 -2.22
C ALA A 125 17.16 2.74 -0.94
N GLY A 126 16.28 1.82 -0.52
CA GLY A 126 16.53 0.96 0.63
C GLY A 126 17.74 0.05 0.45
N ALA A 127 17.88 -0.56 -0.73
CA ALA A 127 19.01 -1.42 -1.07
C ALA A 127 20.33 -0.66 -0.99
N ALA A 128 20.40 0.53 -1.58
CA ALA A 128 21.61 1.36 -1.54
C ALA A 128 22.06 1.71 -0.11
N ILE A 129 21.13 1.97 0.79
CA ILE A 129 21.41 2.22 2.21
C ILE A 129 21.98 0.97 2.88
N LEU A 130 21.38 -0.21 2.67
CA LEU A 130 21.86 -1.46 3.26
C LEU A 130 23.24 -1.88 2.69
N GLU A 131 23.45 -1.67 1.40
CA GLU A 131 24.74 -1.92 0.74
C GLU A 131 25.83 -0.95 1.21
N ALA A 132 25.46 0.27 1.61
CA ALA A 132 26.36 1.24 2.23
C ALA A 132 26.64 0.97 3.73
N GLY A 133 26.05 -0.09 4.31
CA GLY A 133 26.26 -0.51 5.69
C GLY A 133 25.26 0.06 6.70
N GLY A 134 24.19 0.69 6.26
CA GLY A 134 23.05 1.07 7.12
C GLY A 134 22.26 -0.15 7.59
N ASN A 135 21.43 0.03 8.60
CA ASN A 135 20.53 -0.99 9.14
C ASN A 135 19.13 -0.92 8.51
N ALA A 136 18.22 -1.83 8.92
CA ALA A 136 16.85 -1.87 8.39
C ALA A 136 16.08 -0.56 8.65
N VAL A 137 16.36 0.15 9.74
CA VAL A 137 15.72 1.44 10.06
C VAL A 137 16.26 2.56 9.17
N ASP A 138 17.57 2.60 8.92
CA ASP A 138 18.16 3.53 7.95
C ASP A 138 17.49 3.37 6.57
N ALA A 139 17.39 2.12 6.09
CA ALA A 139 16.71 1.80 4.85
C ALA A 139 15.22 2.20 4.87
N ALA A 140 14.51 1.95 5.96
CA ALA A 140 13.10 2.28 6.10
C ALA A 140 12.82 3.79 6.05
N ILE A 141 13.71 4.61 6.61
CA ILE A 141 13.61 6.08 6.52
C ILE A 141 13.84 6.52 5.08
N ALA A 142 14.89 6.03 4.40
CA ALA A 142 15.17 6.36 3.02
C ALA A 142 14.02 5.92 2.09
N ILE A 143 13.47 4.73 2.27
CA ILE A 143 12.28 4.23 1.57
C ILE A 143 11.09 5.17 1.79
N SER A 144 10.83 5.58 3.04
CA SER A 144 9.69 6.45 3.38
C SER A 144 9.75 7.80 2.66
N TYR A 145 10.92 8.45 2.64
CA TYR A 145 11.11 9.70 1.91
C TYR A 145 11.11 9.51 0.40
N ASN A 146 11.66 8.41 -0.11
CA ASN A 146 11.59 8.10 -1.53
C ASN A 146 10.15 7.85 -2.00
N LEU A 147 9.33 7.13 -1.22
CA LEU A 147 7.90 6.94 -1.49
C LEU A 147 7.12 8.27 -1.48
N ALA A 148 7.51 9.23 -0.65
CA ALA A 148 6.92 10.57 -0.68
C ALA A 148 7.17 11.30 -2.02
N VAL A 149 8.19 10.91 -2.78
CA VAL A 149 8.53 11.43 -4.11
C VAL A 149 7.98 10.55 -5.22
N SER A 150 8.10 9.22 -5.10
CA SER A 150 7.71 8.28 -6.17
C SER A 150 6.21 7.93 -6.14
N GLU A 151 5.56 7.99 -4.98
CA GLU A 151 4.11 7.81 -4.80
C GLU A 151 3.45 8.99 -4.06
N PRO A 152 3.67 10.25 -4.48
CA PRO A 152 3.21 11.43 -3.74
C PRO A 152 1.69 11.58 -3.69
N TYR A 153 0.98 10.70 -4.39
CA TYR A 153 -0.47 10.57 -4.32
C TYR A 153 -0.95 9.70 -3.15
N ALA A 154 -0.11 8.83 -2.59
CA ALA A 154 -0.48 7.85 -1.56
C ALA A 154 0.05 8.18 -0.18
N SER A 155 1.28 8.72 -0.10
CA SER A 155 1.96 9.09 1.14
C SER A 155 2.84 10.34 0.98
N GLY A 156 3.41 10.84 2.05
CA GLY A 156 4.34 11.98 2.01
C GLY A 156 4.30 12.86 3.25
N LEU A 157 5.02 13.99 3.19
CA LEU A 157 5.29 14.89 4.31
C LEU A 157 4.01 15.42 4.98
N GLY A 158 2.95 15.68 4.19
CA GLY A 158 1.66 16.17 4.71
C GLY A 158 0.76 15.08 5.29
N GLY A 159 1.25 13.86 5.41
CA GLY A 159 0.53 12.69 5.92
C GLY A 159 1.01 12.21 7.29
N GLY A 160 0.85 10.92 7.49
CA GLY A 160 1.29 10.21 8.67
C GLY A 160 1.41 8.72 8.38
N GLY A 161 1.45 7.92 9.45
CA GLY A 161 1.58 6.48 9.31
C GLY A 161 1.95 5.80 10.61
N CYS A 162 2.48 4.60 10.48
CA CYS A 162 3.06 3.86 11.59
C CYS A 162 4.17 2.91 11.13
N MET A 163 5.04 2.58 12.08
CA MET A 163 6.12 1.64 11.88
C MET A 163 6.22 0.68 13.07
N VAL A 164 6.40 -0.60 12.79
CA VAL A 164 6.78 -1.61 13.76
C VAL A 164 8.23 -1.99 13.48
N VAL A 165 9.07 -1.94 14.51
CA VAL A 165 10.48 -2.31 14.45
C VAL A 165 10.71 -3.46 15.41
N TYR A 166 11.30 -4.54 14.92
CA TYR A 166 11.86 -5.59 15.77
C TYR A 166 13.37 -5.41 15.90
N ASP A 167 13.82 -5.32 17.13
CA ASP A 167 15.23 -5.22 17.48
C ASP A 167 15.71 -6.57 18.01
N PRO A 168 16.59 -7.29 17.29
CA PRO A 168 17.07 -8.60 17.68
C PRO A 168 17.98 -8.57 18.93
N GLU A 169 18.62 -7.43 19.26
CA GLU A 169 19.46 -7.33 20.45
C GLU A 169 18.64 -7.33 21.74
N THR A 170 17.45 -6.76 21.71
CA THR A 170 16.55 -6.66 22.86
C THR A 170 15.35 -7.60 22.77
N GLU A 171 15.16 -8.28 21.63
CA GLU A 171 14.00 -9.13 21.30
C GLU A 171 12.65 -8.41 21.45
N LYS A 172 12.63 -7.10 21.16
CA LYS A 172 11.45 -6.24 21.35
C LYS A 172 10.83 -5.77 20.04
N PHE A 173 9.52 -5.73 20.05
CA PHE A 173 8.72 -5.07 19.02
C PHE A 173 8.33 -3.68 19.50
N THR A 174 8.88 -2.65 18.86
CA THR A 174 8.57 -1.26 19.14
C THR A 174 7.59 -0.71 18.10
N PHE A 175 6.55 -0.03 18.54
CA PHE A 175 5.55 0.59 17.70
C PHE A 175 5.69 2.11 17.72
N TYR A 176 5.88 2.71 16.56
CA TYR A 176 5.90 4.16 16.34
C TYR A 176 4.61 4.58 15.69
N ASN A 177 3.84 5.41 16.39
CA ASN A 177 2.60 5.98 15.90
C ASN A 177 2.83 7.46 15.57
N TYR A 178 2.95 7.75 14.29
CA TYR A 178 2.99 9.10 13.72
C TYR A 178 1.79 9.36 12.81
N GLY A 179 0.63 8.77 13.13
CA GLY A 179 -0.63 9.07 12.49
C GLY A 179 -1.00 10.54 12.61
N ALA A 180 -1.64 11.09 11.57
CA ALA A 180 -2.11 12.47 11.61
C ALA A 180 -3.08 12.69 12.79
N GLU A 181 -2.94 13.83 13.49
CA GLU A 181 -3.63 14.13 14.74
C GLU A 181 -4.57 15.31 14.59
N ALA A 182 -5.78 15.23 15.14
CA ALA A 182 -6.72 16.34 15.17
C ALA A 182 -6.10 17.56 15.87
N PRO A 183 -6.19 18.77 15.28
CA PRO A 183 -5.59 19.96 15.88
C PRO A 183 -6.14 20.21 17.29
N LYS A 184 -5.25 20.57 18.21
CA LYS A 184 -5.62 20.89 19.60
C LYS A 184 -6.49 22.15 19.70
N SER A 185 -6.37 23.06 18.73
CA SER A 185 -7.24 24.23 18.59
C SER A 185 -8.69 23.87 18.20
N GLY A 186 -8.92 22.68 17.60
CA GLY A 186 -10.21 22.26 17.05
C GLY A 186 -10.60 22.96 15.74
N GLY A 187 -9.66 23.66 15.08
CA GLY A 187 -9.91 24.49 13.89
C GLY A 187 -10.17 23.70 12.60
N SER A 188 -9.63 22.49 12.47
CA SER A 188 -9.79 21.63 11.28
C SER A 188 -10.35 20.28 11.66
N TRP A 189 -11.34 19.82 10.89
CA TRP A 189 -11.89 18.48 11.06
C TRP A 189 -11.46 17.52 9.96
N LEU A 190 -10.98 18.02 8.81
CA LEU A 190 -10.61 17.23 7.64
C LEU A 190 -9.10 17.04 7.52
N VAL A 191 -8.37 18.16 7.44
CA VAL A 191 -6.91 18.16 7.40
C VAL A 191 -6.41 18.09 8.85
N LEU A 192 -5.73 17.02 9.19
CA LEU A 192 -5.15 16.84 10.51
C LEU A 192 -3.68 17.24 10.49
N VAL A 193 -3.11 17.50 11.67
CA VAL A 193 -1.69 17.81 11.82
C VAL A 193 -0.86 16.61 11.33
N PRO A 194 0.02 16.79 10.33
CA PRO A 194 0.80 15.70 9.77
C PRO A 194 1.86 15.21 10.75
N GLY A 195 2.10 13.90 10.76
CA GLY A 195 3.05 13.29 11.68
C GLY A 195 4.28 12.67 11.02
N PHE A 196 4.31 12.61 9.68
CA PHE A 196 5.33 11.88 8.94
C PHE A 196 6.77 12.30 9.33
N VAL A 197 7.10 13.59 9.26
CA VAL A 197 8.46 14.09 9.53
C VAL A 197 8.86 13.85 10.99
N SER A 198 7.97 14.09 11.95
CA SER A 198 8.21 13.81 13.37
C SER A 198 8.41 12.31 13.64
N GLY A 199 7.67 11.45 12.94
CA GLY A 199 7.82 9.99 13.02
C GLY A 199 9.18 9.53 12.56
N MET A 200 9.58 9.95 11.35
CA MET A 200 10.90 9.61 10.79
C MET A 200 12.04 10.10 11.70
N GLU A 201 11.92 11.28 12.27
CA GLU A 201 12.95 11.82 13.19
C GLU A 201 13.04 11.03 14.50
N MET A 202 11.91 10.70 15.13
CA MET A 202 11.92 9.88 16.36
C MET A 202 12.55 8.51 16.12
N ILE A 203 12.21 7.85 15.02
CA ILE A 203 12.75 6.55 14.64
C ILE A 203 14.25 6.65 14.33
N ARG A 204 14.67 7.72 13.64
CA ARG A 204 16.06 8.01 13.34
C ARG A 204 16.88 8.17 14.63
N GLN A 205 16.38 8.93 15.59
CA GLN A 205 17.06 9.13 16.88
C GLN A 205 17.24 7.84 17.67
N ASP A 206 16.31 6.89 17.53
CA ASP A 206 16.38 5.64 18.28
C ASP A 206 17.33 4.61 17.66
N PHE A 207 17.41 4.50 16.32
CA PHE A 207 18.07 3.36 15.68
C PHE A 207 19.00 3.71 14.52
N ALA A 208 18.86 4.90 13.90
CA ALA A 208 19.62 5.17 12.68
C ALA A 208 21.11 5.33 12.96
N THR A 209 21.91 4.82 12.04
CA THR A 209 23.38 4.88 12.05
C THR A 209 23.93 5.87 11.03
N MET A 210 23.10 6.27 10.07
CA MET A 210 23.45 7.20 9.00
C MET A 210 22.96 8.63 9.27
N SER A 211 23.58 9.61 8.62
CA SER A 211 23.17 11.00 8.73
C SER A 211 21.83 11.24 8.02
N TYR A 212 21.11 12.28 8.46
CA TYR A 212 19.83 12.65 7.85
C TYR A 212 19.97 12.98 6.36
N GLU A 213 21.07 13.63 5.97
CA GLU A 213 21.42 13.92 4.58
C GLU A 213 21.56 12.64 3.74
N GLN A 214 22.30 11.63 4.26
CA GLN A 214 22.46 10.35 3.55
C GLN A 214 21.12 9.64 3.34
N LEU A 215 20.24 9.67 4.35
CA LEU A 215 18.94 9.01 4.30
C LEU A 215 17.97 9.67 3.30
N LEU A 216 18.11 10.99 3.04
CA LEU A 216 17.24 11.72 2.12
C LEU A 216 17.83 11.86 0.70
N GLN A 217 19.08 11.47 0.47
CA GLN A 217 19.77 11.68 -0.79
C GLN A 217 19.04 11.10 -1.99
N SER A 218 18.60 9.84 -1.89
CA SER A 218 17.85 9.18 -2.98
C SER A 218 16.51 9.88 -3.28
N ALA A 219 15.80 10.37 -2.26
CA ALA A 219 14.58 11.13 -2.44
C ALA A 219 14.83 12.46 -3.16
N LEU A 220 15.92 13.16 -2.83
CA LEU A 220 16.35 14.39 -3.55
C LEU A 220 16.60 14.13 -5.02
N GLU A 221 17.29 13.04 -5.35
CA GLU A 221 17.61 12.67 -6.73
C GLU A 221 16.35 12.31 -7.51
N CYS A 222 15.44 11.55 -6.90
CA CYS A 222 14.16 11.19 -7.50
C CYS A 222 13.25 12.40 -7.78
N CYS A 223 13.42 13.54 -7.09
CA CYS A 223 12.68 14.76 -7.42
C CYS A 223 13.01 15.31 -8.81
N ASP A 224 14.16 14.97 -9.39
CA ASP A 224 14.57 15.39 -10.73
C ASP A 224 13.86 14.58 -11.84
N GLY A 225 13.25 13.44 -11.50
CA GLY A 225 12.45 12.67 -12.45
C GLY A 225 12.07 11.28 -11.94
N VAL A 226 10.79 11.01 -11.89
CA VAL A 226 10.19 9.69 -11.62
C VAL A 226 9.27 9.35 -12.78
N GLU A 227 9.46 8.21 -13.42
CA GLU A 227 8.55 7.73 -14.45
C GLU A 227 7.22 7.30 -13.81
N ILE A 228 6.11 7.79 -14.38
CA ILE A 228 4.76 7.44 -13.92
C ILE A 228 4.42 6.04 -14.42
N ASN A 229 4.22 5.11 -13.50
CA ASN A 229 3.76 3.76 -13.79
C ASN A 229 2.24 3.70 -14.00
N GLU A 230 1.71 2.52 -14.40
CA GLU A 230 0.27 2.29 -14.63
C GLU A 230 -0.59 2.69 -13.42
N ASN A 231 -0.17 2.33 -12.20
CA ASN A 231 -0.91 2.67 -10.98
C ASN A 231 -0.98 4.19 -10.77
N GLY A 232 0.16 4.89 -10.88
CA GLY A 232 0.25 6.35 -10.78
C GLY A 232 -0.62 7.05 -11.84
N ALA A 233 -0.53 6.63 -13.09
CA ALA A 233 -1.33 7.17 -14.20
C ALA A 233 -2.83 7.03 -13.94
N MET A 234 -3.27 5.86 -13.47
CA MET A 234 -4.66 5.61 -13.12
C MET A 234 -5.14 6.51 -11.96
N ARG A 235 -4.28 6.74 -10.93
CA ARG A 235 -4.61 7.63 -9.80
C ARG A 235 -4.76 9.07 -10.25
N ILE A 236 -3.85 9.55 -11.07
CA ILE A 236 -3.90 10.89 -11.68
C ILE A 236 -5.17 11.04 -12.50
N GLN A 237 -5.49 10.08 -13.38
CA GLN A 237 -6.69 10.11 -14.21
C GLN A 237 -7.98 10.19 -13.38
N ARG A 238 -8.08 9.42 -12.29
CA ARG A 238 -9.25 9.45 -11.40
C ARG A 238 -9.39 10.76 -10.64
N ALA A 239 -8.29 11.40 -10.32
CA ALA A 239 -8.27 12.66 -9.60
C ALA A 239 -8.28 13.90 -10.51
N GLU A 240 -8.20 13.75 -11.85
CA GLU A 240 -8.04 14.82 -12.84
C GLU A 240 -9.01 16.01 -12.62
N SER A 241 -10.26 15.72 -12.30
CA SER A 241 -11.26 16.77 -12.08
C SER A 241 -11.06 17.61 -10.80
N SER A 242 -10.23 17.12 -9.87
CA SER A 242 -10.00 17.73 -8.55
C SER A 242 -8.56 18.20 -8.33
N LEU A 243 -7.63 17.81 -9.19
CA LEU A 243 -6.24 18.26 -9.12
C LEU A 243 -6.06 19.65 -9.72
N SER A 244 -5.16 20.43 -9.12
CA SER A 244 -4.75 21.72 -9.67
C SER A 244 -3.93 21.55 -10.95
N LYS A 245 -4.16 22.41 -11.94
CA LYS A 245 -3.29 22.52 -13.11
C LYS A 245 -1.93 23.17 -12.82
N ASN A 246 -1.76 23.69 -11.63
CA ASN A 246 -0.45 24.19 -11.16
C ASN A 246 0.35 23.12 -10.39
N SER A 247 -0.20 21.91 -10.23
CA SER A 247 0.52 20.81 -9.61
C SER A 247 1.54 20.21 -10.58
N PRO A 248 2.59 19.52 -10.10
CA PRO A 248 3.59 18.87 -10.94
C PRO A 248 3.02 17.74 -11.81
N PHE A 249 1.77 17.32 -11.55
CA PHE A 249 1.07 16.31 -12.34
C PHE A 249 0.43 16.85 -13.62
N TYR A 250 0.52 18.16 -13.90
CA TYR A 250 -0.03 18.79 -15.09
C TYR A 250 1.08 19.41 -15.95
N GLY A 251 1.45 18.71 -17.03
CA GLY A 251 2.45 19.14 -17.99
C GLY A 251 1.87 19.86 -19.22
N GLU A 252 2.69 20.09 -20.22
CA GLU A 252 2.33 20.79 -21.46
C GLU A 252 1.15 20.11 -22.22
N ASN A 253 1.05 18.78 -22.13
CA ASN A 253 0.05 17.99 -22.84
C ASN A 253 -1.18 17.61 -21.99
N GLY A 254 -1.33 18.17 -20.79
CA GLY A 254 -2.37 17.83 -19.84
C GLY A 254 -1.82 17.10 -18.62
N PHE A 255 -2.68 16.35 -17.90
CA PHE A 255 -2.23 15.53 -16.79
C PHE A 255 -1.32 14.40 -17.24
N LEU A 256 -0.29 14.11 -16.42
CA LEU A 256 0.70 13.08 -16.68
C LEU A 256 0.04 11.70 -16.80
N LYS A 257 0.63 10.86 -17.65
CA LYS A 257 0.19 9.50 -17.98
C LYS A 257 1.33 8.53 -17.75
N GLU A 258 1.06 7.26 -17.89
CA GLU A 258 2.05 6.20 -17.87
C GLU A 258 3.17 6.49 -18.88
N GLY A 259 4.42 6.36 -18.43
CA GLY A 259 5.64 6.68 -19.16
C GLY A 259 6.03 8.16 -19.18
N ASP A 260 5.17 9.08 -18.69
CA ASP A 260 5.56 10.48 -18.50
C ASP A 260 6.44 10.62 -17.24
N VAL A 261 7.30 11.63 -17.22
CA VAL A 261 8.22 11.89 -16.10
C VAL A 261 7.65 12.97 -15.19
N LEU A 262 7.51 12.64 -13.91
CA LEU A 262 7.12 13.56 -12.84
C LEU A 262 8.38 14.26 -12.30
N ILE A 263 8.44 15.59 -12.39
CA ILE A 263 9.52 16.43 -11.86
C ILE A 263 8.95 17.29 -10.73
N GLN A 264 9.62 17.30 -9.57
CA GLN A 264 9.11 17.89 -8.32
C GLN A 264 10.10 18.88 -7.68
N PRO A 265 10.36 20.03 -8.32
CA PRO A 265 11.37 20.98 -7.84
C PRO A 265 11.00 21.64 -6.51
N GLU A 266 9.71 21.86 -6.24
CA GLU A 266 9.24 22.42 -4.96
C GLU A 266 9.47 21.43 -3.82
N LEU A 267 9.13 20.14 -4.00
CA LEU A 267 9.40 19.10 -3.01
C LEU A 267 10.90 18.93 -2.76
N LYS A 268 11.72 19.04 -3.81
CA LYS A 268 13.18 19.01 -3.69
C LYS A 268 13.69 20.11 -2.76
N GLN A 269 13.17 21.35 -2.91
CA GLN A 269 13.52 22.47 -2.04
C GLN A 269 13.12 22.22 -0.57
N THR A 270 11.92 21.67 -0.35
CA THR A 270 11.44 21.30 0.98
C THR A 270 12.32 20.24 1.64
N LEU A 271 12.72 19.20 0.91
CA LEU A 271 13.64 18.17 1.42
C LEU A 271 15.03 18.74 1.72
N GLN A 272 15.55 19.64 0.87
CA GLN A 272 16.81 20.33 1.13
C GLN A 272 16.73 21.19 2.40
N GLN A 273 15.64 21.93 2.58
CA GLN A 273 15.42 22.72 3.80
C GLN A 273 15.38 21.85 5.05
N LEU A 274 14.70 20.67 5.00
CA LEU A 274 14.71 19.72 6.11
C LEU A 274 16.12 19.21 6.44
N ILE A 275 16.98 19.02 5.44
CA ILE A 275 18.38 18.63 5.67
C ILE A 275 19.18 19.77 6.32
N GLU A 276 19.02 21.01 5.82
CA GLU A 276 19.79 22.16 6.26
C GLU A 276 19.37 22.69 7.64
N GLU A 277 18.05 22.76 7.90
CA GLU A 277 17.47 23.36 9.10
C GLU A 277 17.07 22.32 10.16
N GLY A 278 17.01 21.05 9.78
CA GLY A 278 16.53 19.93 10.60
C GLY A 278 15.01 19.74 10.55
N PRO A 279 14.53 18.55 10.98
CA PRO A 279 13.11 18.16 10.88
C PRO A 279 12.16 19.03 11.71
N ASP A 280 12.63 19.71 12.77
CA ASP A 280 11.83 20.64 13.57
C ASP A 280 11.35 21.84 12.74
N SER A 281 12.06 22.22 11.67
CA SER A 281 11.67 23.30 10.76
C SER A 281 10.32 23.04 10.07
N PHE A 282 9.92 21.79 9.91
CA PHE A 282 8.61 21.41 9.40
C PHE A 282 7.45 21.87 10.31
N TYR A 283 7.68 21.92 11.61
CA TYR A 283 6.64 22.22 12.61
C TYR A 283 6.71 23.64 13.16
N THR A 284 7.84 24.32 13.03
CA THR A 284 8.08 25.63 13.63
C THR A 284 8.70 26.66 12.68
N GLY A 285 9.09 26.24 11.46
CA GLY A 285 9.76 27.09 10.45
C GLY A 285 8.81 27.67 9.41
N THR A 286 9.37 27.98 8.23
CA THR A 286 8.62 28.54 7.09
C THR A 286 7.63 27.52 6.51
N ILE A 287 7.99 26.23 6.48
CA ILE A 287 7.08 25.16 6.05
C ILE A 287 5.82 25.14 6.93
N ALA A 288 5.96 25.29 8.25
CA ALA A 288 4.81 25.39 9.15
C ALA A 288 3.92 26.59 8.82
N GLN A 289 4.52 27.73 8.49
CA GLN A 289 3.77 28.93 8.10
C GLN A 289 3.00 28.70 6.80
N ASP A 290 3.62 28.10 5.79
CA ASP A 290 2.98 27.83 4.50
C ASP A 290 1.85 26.81 4.65
N ILE A 291 2.00 25.77 5.50
CA ILE A 291 0.91 24.85 5.88
C ILE A 291 -0.23 25.61 6.55
N ALA A 292 0.06 26.50 7.52
CA ALA A 292 -0.96 27.25 8.22
C ALA A 292 -1.72 28.21 7.29
N ASP A 293 -1.03 28.84 6.34
CA ASP A 293 -1.64 29.74 5.36
C ASP A 293 -2.50 28.97 4.33
N ALA A 294 -2.12 27.73 4.00
CA ALA A 294 -2.84 26.88 3.04
C ALA A 294 -4.01 26.11 3.67
N THR A 295 -4.04 25.95 4.99
CA THR A 295 -5.02 25.11 5.71
C THR A 295 -5.71 25.89 6.81
N SER A 296 -6.50 25.22 7.65
CA SER A 296 -7.04 25.78 8.90
C SER A 296 -6.28 25.32 10.15
N LEU A 297 -5.07 24.75 9.98
CA LEU A 297 -4.17 24.45 11.09
C LEU A 297 -3.48 25.73 11.57
N THR A 298 -3.20 25.81 12.86
CA THR A 298 -2.42 26.92 13.43
C THR A 298 -0.97 26.51 13.64
N LEU A 299 -0.07 27.51 13.79
CA LEU A 299 1.33 27.23 14.15
C LEU A 299 1.44 26.52 15.50
N GLU A 300 0.54 26.82 16.44
CA GLU A 300 0.49 26.15 17.73
C GLU A 300 0.06 24.67 17.60
N ASP A 301 -0.85 24.36 16.67
CA ASP A 301 -1.24 22.98 16.39
C ASP A 301 -0.08 22.18 15.82
N LEU A 302 0.65 22.76 14.85
CA LEU A 302 1.82 22.14 14.23
C LEU A 302 2.93 21.93 15.27
N ALA A 303 3.32 22.96 16.00
CA ALA A 303 4.37 22.90 17.03
C ALA A 303 4.04 21.95 18.20
N ALA A 304 2.76 21.65 18.43
CA ALA A 304 2.30 20.78 19.50
C ALA A 304 2.18 19.30 19.10
N TYR A 305 2.52 18.95 17.85
CA TYR A 305 2.49 17.57 17.41
C TYR A 305 3.63 16.75 18.04
N GLU A 306 3.29 15.53 18.48
CA GLU A 306 4.25 14.59 19.04
C GLU A 306 3.97 13.17 18.51
N THR A 307 4.97 12.54 17.93
CA THR A 307 4.97 11.09 17.65
C THR A 307 4.93 10.31 18.97
N THR A 308 4.18 9.22 19.02
CA THR A 308 4.18 8.35 20.21
C THR A 308 4.93 7.04 19.91
N LYS A 309 5.73 6.60 20.90
CA LYS A 309 6.46 5.35 20.91
C LYS A 309 5.94 4.46 22.04
N THR A 310 5.57 3.23 21.74
CA THR A 310 5.10 2.23 22.72
C THR A 310 5.61 0.84 22.33
N ASP A 311 5.42 -0.14 23.21
CA ASP A 311 5.52 -1.53 22.78
C ASP A 311 4.42 -1.80 21.73
N ALA A 312 4.73 -2.66 20.75
CA ALA A 312 3.74 -3.15 19.79
C ALA A 312 2.71 -4.06 20.49
N VAL A 313 1.58 -4.33 19.82
CA VAL A 313 0.70 -5.42 20.26
C VAL A 313 1.38 -6.74 19.92
N VAL A 314 1.51 -7.62 20.92
CA VAL A 314 2.18 -8.91 20.76
C VAL A 314 1.21 -10.05 21.05
N GLY A 315 1.09 -10.96 20.10
CA GLY A 315 0.34 -12.22 20.23
C GLY A 315 1.12 -13.39 19.67
N THR A 316 0.44 -14.53 19.50
CA THR A 316 1.03 -15.74 18.91
C THR A 316 0.16 -16.27 17.78
N PHE A 317 0.78 -16.91 16.78
CA PHE A 317 0.11 -17.64 15.72
C PHE A 317 0.98 -18.83 15.30
N GLY A 318 0.49 -20.06 15.48
CA GLY A 318 1.34 -21.23 15.32
C GLY A 318 2.57 -21.16 16.22
N GLU A 319 3.73 -21.29 15.60
CA GLU A 319 5.04 -21.15 16.26
C GLU A 319 5.56 -19.71 16.31
N TYR A 320 4.86 -18.78 15.64
CA TYR A 320 5.31 -17.39 15.55
C TYR A 320 4.89 -16.55 16.74
N THR A 321 5.79 -15.71 17.21
CA THR A 321 5.47 -14.49 17.96
C THR A 321 5.16 -13.40 16.95
N VAL A 322 4.01 -12.74 17.09
CA VAL A 322 3.53 -11.72 16.16
C VAL A 322 3.51 -10.37 16.85
N GLY A 323 4.37 -9.44 16.40
CA GLY A 323 4.35 -8.04 16.80
C GLY A 323 3.65 -7.19 15.74
N ALA A 324 2.62 -6.44 16.09
CA ALA A 324 1.83 -5.65 15.15
C ALA A 324 1.52 -4.25 15.67
N ALA A 325 1.12 -3.34 14.77
CA ALA A 325 0.81 -1.94 15.10
C ALA A 325 -0.25 -1.83 16.20
N GLY A 326 0.01 -1.00 17.21
CA GLY A 326 -0.90 -0.73 18.31
C GLY A 326 -2.05 0.23 17.93
N ALA A 327 -3.03 0.38 18.81
CA ALA A 327 -4.15 1.31 18.60
C ALA A 327 -3.67 2.77 18.43
N PRO A 328 -4.35 3.55 17.58
CA PRO A 328 -5.62 3.31 16.89
C PRO A 328 -5.46 2.56 15.54
N PHE A 329 -4.32 1.97 15.28
CA PHE A 329 -4.07 1.09 14.15
C PHE A 329 -4.60 -0.33 14.44
N SER A 330 -4.76 -1.17 13.43
CA SER A 330 -5.52 -2.41 13.53
C SER A 330 -4.68 -3.68 13.62
N GLY A 331 -3.45 -3.60 14.18
CA GLY A 331 -2.59 -4.78 14.34
C GLY A 331 -3.19 -5.85 15.27
N ALA A 332 -3.87 -5.43 16.36
CA ALA A 332 -4.60 -6.36 17.21
C ALA A 332 -5.67 -7.13 16.42
N THR A 333 -6.39 -6.46 15.50
CA THR A 333 -7.40 -7.08 14.64
C THR A 333 -6.78 -8.15 13.72
N LEU A 334 -5.60 -7.89 13.16
CA LEU A 334 -4.86 -8.87 12.37
C LEU A 334 -4.53 -10.12 13.21
N ILE A 335 -3.93 -9.94 14.38
CA ILE A 335 -3.59 -11.05 15.29
C ILE A 335 -4.85 -11.83 15.69
N GLN A 336 -5.96 -11.14 15.97
CA GLN A 336 -7.25 -11.77 16.27
C GLN A 336 -7.73 -12.66 15.11
N MET A 337 -7.64 -12.18 13.86
CA MET A 337 -8.02 -12.97 12.68
C MET A 337 -7.19 -14.25 12.56
N LEU A 338 -5.88 -14.16 12.73
CA LEU A 338 -4.98 -15.31 12.70
C LEU A 338 -5.31 -16.32 13.80
N LYS A 339 -5.51 -15.87 15.04
CA LYS A 339 -5.88 -16.75 16.17
C LYS A 339 -7.27 -17.37 16.01
N MET A 340 -8.23 -16.63 15.47
CA MET A 340 -9.56 -17.21 15.16
C MET A 340 -9.45 -18.30 14.10
N ALA A 341 -8.56 -18.16 13.12
CA ALA A 341 -8.31 -19.17 12.10
C ALA A 341 -7.76 -20.49 12.71
N GLU A 342 -6.87 -20.37 13.71
CA GLU A 342 -6.39 -21.53 14.48
C GLU A 342 -7.54 -22.17 15.26
N MET A 343 -8.27 -21.41 16.09
CA MET A 343 -9.33 -21.91 16.97
C MET A 343 -10.51 -22.52 16.22
N LEU A 344 -10.82 -22.01 15.04
CA LEU A 344 -11.88 -22.55 14.18
C LEU A 344 -11.36 -23.71 13.31
N GLU A 345 -10.08 -24.09 13.43
CA GLU A 345 -9.48 -25.10 12.56
C GLU A 345 -9.81 -24.82 11.10
N LEU A 346 -9.38 -23.62 10.62
CA LEU A 346 -9.65 -23.19 9.24
C LEU A 346 -9.12 -24.26 8.28
N PRO A 347 -9.98 -24.86 7.42
CA PRO A 347 -9.54 -25.90 6.51
C PRO A 347 -8.65 -25.33 5.41
N ASP A 348 -7.84 -26.18 4.79
CA ASP A 348 -7.16 -25.85 3.56
C ASP A 348 -8.21 -25.56 2.45
N PRO A 349 -8.09 -24.44 1.72
CA PRO A 349 -9.03 -24.12 0.65
C PRO A 349 -9.05 -25.17 -0.47
N ASP A 350 -7.98 -25.90 -0.69
CA ASP A 350 -7.90 -26.96 -1.70
C ASP A 350 -8.72 -28.20 -1.28
N ASP A 351 -8.83 -28.47 0.02
CA ASP A 351 -9.61 -29.59 0.58
C ASP A 351 -11.09 -29.25 0.75
N ASP A 352 -11.41 -28.08 1.33
CA ASP A 352 -12.80 -27.63 1.60
C ASP A 352 -12.92 -26.10 1.43
N ASN A 353 -13.00 -25.65 0.20
CA ASN A 353 -13.05 -24.23 -0.11
C ASN A 353 -14.34 -23.54 0.39
N VAL A 354 -15.48 -24.21 0.42
CA VAL A 354 -16.73 -23.65 0.96
C VAL A 354 -16.63 -23.49 2.47
N GLY A 355 -16.11 -24.49 3.17
CA GLY A 355 -15.84 -24.43 4.61
C GLY A 355 -14.83 -23.35 4.96
N PHE A 356 -13.75 -23.24 4.17
CA PHE A 356 -12.76 -22.16 4.28
C PHE A 356 -13.44 -20.78 4.21
N LEU A 357 -14.16 -20.48 3.12
CA LEU A 357 -14.82 -19.18 2.93
C LEU A 357 -15.88 -18.90 4.01
N SER A 358 -16.62 -19.91 4.46
CA SER A 358 -17.60 -19.74 5.53
C SER A 358 -16.94 -19.35 6.87
N LYS A 359 -15.85 -20.02 7.24
CA LYS A 359 -15.09 -19.67 8.45
C LYS A 359 -14.38 -18.34 8.32
N LEU A 360 -13.82 -18.04 7.14
CA LEU A 360 -13.18 -16.75 6.87
C LEU A 360 -14.18 -15.58 7.00
N CYS A 361 -15.43 -15.77 6.55
CA CYS A 361 -16.50 -14.79 6.77
C CYS A 361 -16.73 -14.52 8.27
N LYS A 362 -16.88 -15.59 9.07
CA LYS A 362 -17.07 -15.48 10.53
C LYS A 362 -15.89 -14.78 11.19
N ILE A 363 -14.66 -15.13 10.81
CA ILE A 363 -13.42 -14.49 11.31
C ILE A 363 -13.44 -13.00 10.99
N SER A 364 -13.66 -12.65 9.71
CA SER A 364 -13.69 -11.25 9.28
C SER A 364 -14.73 -10.43 10.04
N GLN A 365 -15.97 -10.90 10.09
CA GLN A 365 -17.06 -10.20 10.79
C GLN A 365 -16.77 -10.02 12.28
N THR A 366 -16.28 -11.07 12.95
CA THR A 366 -16.02 -11.04 14.39
C THR A 366 -14.88 -10.09 14.74
N ALA A 367 -13.77 -10.15 13.98
CA ALA A 367 -12.63 -9.28 14.22
C ALA A 367 -12.95 -7.81 13.93
N GLN A 368 -13.72 -7.53 12.88
CA GLN A 368 -14.13 -6.15 12.56
C GLN A 368 -15.17 -5.61 13.54
N TYR A 369 -16.06 -6.47 14.07
CA TYR A 369 -16.95 -6.07 15.16
C TYR A 369 -16.16 -5.62 16.38
N ASP A 370 -15.14 -6.38 16.79
CA ASP A 370 -14.28 -6.00 17.90
C ASP A 370 -13.50 -4.71 17.61
N ARG A 371 -12.94 -4.58 16.40
CA ARG A 371 -12.22 -3.38 15.96
C ARG A 371 -13.06 -2.12 16.13
N ILE A 372 -14.30 -2.11 15.65
CA ILE A 372 -15.15 -0.94 15.69
C ILE A 372 -15.49 -0.53 17.13
N ASN A 373 -15.65 -1.47 18.02
CA ASN A 373 -16.07 -1.23 19.39
C ASN A 373 -14.89 -0.95 20.35
N HIS A 374 -13.69 -1.51 20.07
CA HIS A 374 -12.61 -1.51 21.05
C HIS A 374 -11.30 -0.91 20.54
N ILE A 375 -11.09 -0.72 19.21
CA ILE A 375 -9.90 -0.06 18.70
C ILE A 375 -10.16 1.43 18.52
N TYR A 376 -9.40 2.26 19.22
CA TYR A 376 -9.44 3.72 19.16
C TYR A 376 -8.16 4.30 19.79
N ASP A 377 -7.97 5.60 19.72
CA ASP A 377 -6.83 6.25 20.37
C ASP A 377 -6.94 6.15 21.91
N TYR A 378 -6.17 5.23 22.49
CA TYR A 378 -6.25 4.91 23.91
C TYR A 378 -5.78 6.03 24.85
N ARG A 379 -5.13 7.09 24.32
CA ARG A 379 -4.88 8.33 25.07
C ARG A 379 -6.19 8.99 25.53
N PHE A 380 -7.31 8.68 24.86
CA PHE A 380 -8.65 9.15 25.18
C PHE A 380 -9.49 8.12 25.95
N SER A 381 -8.87 7.08 26.45
CA SER A 381 -9.55 6.12 27.34
C SER A 381 -9.65 6.67 28.77
N HIS A 382 -10.78 6.41 29.41
CA HIS A 382 -10.97 6.73 30.83
C HIS A 382 -10.30 5.71 31.77
N THR A 383 -9.90 4.56 31.24
CA THR A 383 -9.23 3.50 31.99
C THR A 383 -8.01 3.01 31.19
N PRO A 384 -6.94 2.58 31.87
CA PRO A 384 -5.80 1.97 31.17
C PRO A 384 -6.28 0.79 30.33
N VAL A 385 -5.78 0.71 29.09
CA VAL A 385 -6.08 -0.38 28.15
C VAL A 385 -4.82 -1.21 27.97
N ASP A 386 -4.92 -2.49 28.28
CA ASP A 386 -3.89 -3.46 27.91
C ASP A 386 -4.22 -4.01 26.51
N GLN A 387 -3.47 -3.57 25.52
CA GLN A 387 -3.70 -4.00 24.13
C GLN A 387 -3.47 -5.50 23.93
N ASN A 388 -2.53 -6.11 24.67
CA ASN A 388 -2.24 -7.54 24.57
C ASN A 388 -3.37 -8.40 25.15
N ALA A 389 -4.19 -7.88 26.06
CA ALA A 389 -5.34 -8.60 26.56
C ALA A 389 -6.34 -8.96 25.46
N SER A 390 -6.48 -8.12 24.42
CA SER A 390 -7.40 -8.33 23.30
C SER A 390 -6.97 -9.44 22.33
N VAL A 391 -5.73 -9.92 22.42
CA VAL A 391 -5.20 -10.98 21.56
C VAL A 391 -4.91 -12.28 22.32
N THR A 392 -5.40 -12.41 23.56
CA THR A 392 -5.31 -13.66 24.34
C THR A 392 -6.30 -14.71 23.84
N ASN A 393 -5.97 -15.99 24.04
CA ASN A 393 -6.87 -17.09 23.66
C ASN A 393 -8.24 -17.02 24.31
N SER A 394 -8.31 -16.60 25.59
CA SER A 394 -9.61 -16.45 26.28
C SER A 394 -10.45 -15.35 25.67
N TYR A 395 -9.86 -14.19 25.36
CA TYR A 395 -10.58 -13.09 24.70
C TYR A 395 -11.12 -13.50 23.32
N ILE A 396 -10.28 -14.17 22.52
CA ILE A 396 -10.68 -14.67 21.20
C ILE A 396 -11.82 -15.70 21.30
N ALA A 397 -11.78 -16.60 22.28
CA ALA A 397 -12.85 -17.57 22.50
C ALA A 397 -14.19 -16.87 22.84
N ASP A 398 -14.14 -15.83 23.68
CA ASP A 398 -15.32 -15.03 24.03
C ASP A 398 -15.88 -14.30 22.79
N LEU A 399 -15.01 -13.71 21.96
CA LEU A 399 -15.39 -13.05 20.70
C LEU A 399 -16.09 -14.03 19.74
N LEU A 400 -15.55 -15.24 19.57
CA LEU A 400 -16.13 -16.27 18.70
C LEU A 400 -17.51 -16.73 19.16
N GLY A 401 -17.83 -16.56 20.45
CA GLY A 401 -19.15 -16.82 21.03
C GLY A 401 -20.21 -15.77 20.70
N LEU A 402 -19.82 -14.61 20.16
CA LEU A 402 -20.76 -13.54 19.84
C LEU A 402 -21.56 -13.84 18.55
N ASP A 403 -22.83 -13.42 18.54
CA ASP A 403 -23.62 -13.35 17.31
C ASP A 403 -23.39 -12.02 16.62
N VAL A 404 -22.57 -12.04 15.58
CA VAL A 404 -22.23 -10.86 14.76
C VAL A 404 -22.90 -10.89 13.37
N SER A 405 -23.89 -11.76 13.17
CA SER A 405 -24.54 -11.98 11.86
C SER A 405 -25.22 -10.72 11.30
N ASN A 406 -25.63 -9.80 12.15
CA ASN A 406 -26.25 -8.52 11.77
C ASN A 406 -25.27 -7.33 11.77
N PHE A 407 -23.98 -7.60 11.98
CA PHE A 407 -22.97 -6.55 11.97
C PHE A 407 -22.77 -6.00 10.55
N VAL A 408 -22.80 -4.68 10.43
CA VAL A 408 -22.50 -3.94 9.20
C VAL A 408 -21.34 -3.00 9.51
N GLU A 409 -20.27 -3.17 8.77
CA GLU A 409 -19.10 -2.31 8.85
C GLU A 409 -19.35 -1.00 8.11
N GLU A 410 -18.89 0.12 8.66
CA GLU A 410 -18.83 1.40 7.95
C GLU A 410 -17.75 1.34 6.87
N GLU A 411 -18.01 1.88 5.68
CA GLU A 411 -17.02 1.98 4.61
C GLU A 411 -15.94 2.99 4.99
N GLU A 412 -14.70 2.54 5.01
CA GLU A 412 -13.51 3.38 5.16
C GLU A 412 -12.66 3.19 3.88
N CYS A 413 -12.54 4.23 3.05
CA CYS A 413 -11.61 4.23 1.92
C CYS A 413 -10.31 4.89 2.37
N GLU A 414 -9.26 4.11 2.46
CA GLU A 414 -7.91 4.58 2.72
C GLU A 414 -7.01 4.22 1.54
N ASP A 415 -6.20 5.16 1.13
CA ASP A 415 -5.13 4.94 0.18
C ASP A 415 -3.80 5.22 0.86
N THR A 416 -2.92 4.23 0.79
CA THR A 416 -1.71 4.11 1.59
C THR A 416 -0.59 3.54 0.73
N THR A 417 0.62 3.57 1.26
CA THR A 417 1.75 2.79 0.77
C THR A 417 2.34 1.98 1.92
N GLY A 418 2.74 0.74 1.64
CA GLY A 418 3.31 -0.17 2.62
C GLY A 418 4.66 -0.70 2.15
N PHE A 419 5.54 -1.00 3.10
CA PHE A 419 6.81 -1.65 2.80
C PHE A 419 7.35 -2.45 3.99
N THR A 420 8.30 -3.33 3.71
CA THR A 420 8.98 -4.16 4.70
C THR A 420 10.48 -4.25 4.39
N VAL A 421 11.29 -4.37 5.45
CA VAL A 421 12.75 -4.51 5.36
C VAL A 421 13.24 -5.51 6.41
N VAL A 422 14.15 -6.40 6.03
CA VAL A 422 14.91 -7.26 6.94
C VAL A 422 16.40 -7.09 6.63
N ASP A 423 17.22 -6.76 7.62
CA ASP A 423 18.66 -6.64 7.42
C ASP A 423 19.44 -7.90 7.87
N GLN A 424 20.73 -7.94 7.54
CA GLN A 424 21.61 -9.06 7.84
C GLN A 424 21.82 -9.35 9.34
N ASN A 425 21.47 -8.42 10.20
CA ASN A 425 21.61 -8.57 11.66
C ASN A 425 20.29 -9.04 12.29
N GLY A 426 19.23 -9.23 11.50
CA GLY A 426 17.90 -9.64 11.96
C GLY A 426 17.05 -8.50 12.48
N MET A 427 17.42 -7.22 12.27
CA MET A 427 16.53 -6.10 12.50
C MET A 427 15.46 -6.08 11.42
N VAL A 428 14.19 -5.85 11.81
CA VAL A 428 13.05 -5.92 10.91
C VAL A 428 12.20 -4.68 11.03
N VAL A 429 11.75 -4.19 9.90
CA VAL A 429 10.79 -3.08 9.81
C VAL A 429 9.58 -3.48 8.98
N ALA A 430 8.39 -3.22 9.51
CA ALA A 430 7.13 -3.21 8.76
C ALA A 430 6.47 -1.83 8.90
N CYS A 431 6.15 -1.19 7.80
CA CYS A 431 5.71 0.21 7.78
C CYS A 431 4.53 0.42 6.85
N THR A 432 3.69 1.39 7.22
CA THR A 432 2.62 1.88 6.34
C THR A 432 2.46 3.39 6.52
N ASN A 433 2.61 4.14 5.43
CA ASN A 433 2.47 5.58 5.34
C ASN A 433 1.22 5.97 4.55
N THR A 434 0.57 7.10 4.87
CA THR A 434 -0.70 7.46 4.23
C THR A 434 -0.98 8.96 4.24
N LEU A 435 -1.67 9.42 3.17
CA LEU A 435 -2.42 10.68 3.12
C LEU A 435 -3.91 10.47 3.42
N SER A 436 -4.35 9.26 3.69
CA SER A 436 -5.70 8.70 3.80
C SER A 436 -6.35 8.43 2.45
N SER A 437 -6.75 9.42 1.66
CA SER A 437 -7.19 9.21 0.27
C SER A 437 -6.08 9.59 -0.70
N PHE A 438 -6.17 9.13 -1.95
CA PHE A 438 -5.24 9.57 -3.00
C PHE A 438 -5.25 11.08 -3.14
N PHE A 439 -4.04 11.67 -3.10
CA PHE A 439 -3.81 13.12 -3.05
C PHE A 439 -4.42 13.81 -1.79
N GLY A 440 -4.74 13.07 -0.75
CA GLY A 440 -5.25 13.59 0.52
C GLY A 440 -6.41 14.58 0.35
N SER A 441 -6.28 15.75 0.96
CA SER A 441 -7.25 16.86 0.87
C SER A 441 -7.21 17.62 -0.47
N LYS A 442 -6.29 17.31 -1.38
CA LYS A 442 -5.95 18.05 -2.60
C LYS A 442 -5.32 19.43 -2.33
N ILE A 443 -5.07 19.79 -1.08
CA ILE A 443 -4.29 20.98 -0.73
C ILE A 443 -2.82 20.64 -0.98
N PHE A 444 -2.20 21.38 -1.89
CA PHE A 444 -0.82 21.24 -2.28
C PHE A 444 -0.02 22.42 -1.74
N VAL A 445 1.01 22.17 -0.98
CA VAL A 445 1.88 23.18 -0.34
C VAL A 445 3.31 22.67 -0.36
N ASP A 446 4.27 23.51 -0.71
CA ASP A 446 5.71 23.24 -0.70
C ASP A 446 6.11 21.91 -1.38
N GLY A 447 5.39 21.55 -2.44
CA GLY A 447 5.67 20.35 -3.22
C GLY A 447 5.00 19.07 -2.72
N PHE A 448 4.20 19.08 -1.65
CA PHE A 448 3.51 17.90 -1.12
C PHE A 448 2.01 18.13 -0.89
N TYR A 449 1.26 17.04 -0.80
CA TYR A 449 -0.18 17.08 -0.49
C TYR A 449 -0.44 16.93 1.00
N MET A 450 -1.41 17.69 1.52
CA MET A 450 -1.90 17.54 2.88
C MET A 450 -2.93 16.40 2.97
N ASN A 451 -2.90 15.67 4.08
CA ASN A 451 -3.83 14.58 4.35
C ASN A 451 -5.29 15.05 4.44
N ASN A 452 -6.22 14.08 4.37
CA ASN A 452 -7.63 14.27 4.70
C ASN A 452 -8.09 13.26 5.77
N THR A 453 -7.19 12.89 6.67
CA THR A 453 -7.37 11.82 7.66
C THR A 453 -8.55 12.04 8.60
N GLY A 454 -9.01 13.28 8.73
CA GLY A 454 -10.14 13.61 9.61
C GLY A 454 -11.46 12.94 9.23
N TYR A 455 -11.65 12.53 7.96
CA TYR A 455 -12.87 11.81 7.58
C TYR A 455 -12.96 10.40 8.16
N LEU A 456 -11.85 9.84 8.67
CA LEU A 456 -11.83 8.56 9.37
C LEU A 456 -12.45 8.62 10.77
N PHE A 457 -12.68 9.81 11.32
CA PHE A 457 -13.47 9.93 12.54
C PHE A 457 -14.92 9.53 12.26
N GLY A 458 -15.47 8.73 13.17
CA GLY A 458 -16.85 8.26 13.11
C GLY A 458 -17.62 8.62 14.38
N SER A 459 -18.39 7.68 14.90
CA SER A 459 -19.17 7.82 16.12
C SER A 459 -18.53 7.06 17.31
N GLY A 460 -19.12 7.24 18.51
CA GLY A 460 -18.74 6.47 19.70
C GLY A 460 -17.28 6.68 20.08
N VAL A 461 -16.56 5.58 20.29
CA VAL A 461 -15.14 5.61 20.71
C VAL A 461 -14.22 6.23 19.68
N ASN A 462 -14.61 6.27 18.40
CA ASN A 462 -13.87 6.91 17.32
C ASN A 462 -14.37 8.32 16.99
N ALA A 463 -15.22 8.93 17.82
CA ALA A 463 -15.66 10.31 17.61
C ALA A 463 -14.48 11.29 17.63
N TYR A 464 -14.59 12.35 16.81
CA TYR A 464 -13.60 13.42 16.77
C TYR A 464 -13.40 14.05 18.16
N ALA A 465 -12.14 14.28 18.51
CA ALA A 465 -11.75 15.09 19.67
C ALA A 465 -10.42 15.78 19.35
N ALA A 466 -10.21 16.99 19.88
CA ALA A 466 -8.96 17.74 19.74
C ALA A 466 -7.77 16.90 20.27
N GLY A 467 -6.69 16.82 19.53
CA GLY A 467 -5.51 16.03 19.88
C GLY A 467 -5.65 14.51 19.68
N LYS A 468 -6.75 14.04 19.08
CA LYS A 468 -7.02 12.62 18.87
C LYS A 468 -6.62 12.16 17.47
N ARG A 469 -6.17 10.92 17.36
CA ARG A 469 -5.94 10.22 16.10
C ARG A 469 -7.13 9.32 15.78
N PRO A 470 -7.66 9.31 14.56
CA PRO A 470 -8.75 8.41 14.20
C PRO A 470 -8.27 6.95 14.10
N ARG A 471 -9.21 6.03 14.23
CA ARG A 471 -8.98 4.62 13.96
C ARG A 471 -8.74 4.39 12.47
N THR A 472 -7.85 3.43 12.15
CA THR A 472 -7.51 3.04 10.78
C THR A 472 -7.40 1.51 10.65
N HIS A 473 -7.50 0.97 9.43
CA HIS A 473 -7.27 -0.45 9.13
C HIS A 473 -5.78 -0.81 8.96
N ILE A 474 -4.89 0.16 8.94
CA ILE A 474 -3.45 -0.03 8.79
C ILE A 474 -2.95 -0.98 9.89
N SER A 475 -2.22 -2.03 9.49
CA SER A 475 -1.81 -3.11 10.39
C SER A 475 -0.50 -3.80 9.97
N PRO A 476 0.62 -3.05 9.77
CA PRO A 476 1.89 -3.69 9.53
C PRO A 476 2.24 -4.61 10.70
N ALA A 477 2.85 -5.76 10.37
CA ALA A 477 3.16 -6.78 11.36
C ALA A 477 4.47 -7.52 11.03
N ILE A 478 5.12 -8.04 12.08
CA ILE A 478 6.33 -8.85 12.01
C ILE A 478 6.05 -10.15 12.77
N LEU A 479 6.37 -11.27 12.14
CA LEU A 479 6.23 -12.60 12.70
C LEU A 479 7.63 -13.20 12.85
N ILE A 480 7.93 -13.76 14.01
CA ILE A 480 9.23 -14.36 14.33
C ILE A 480 9.00 -15.76 14.91
N SER A 481 9.65 -16.75 14.32
CA SER A 481 9.82 -18.10 14.87
C SER A 481 11.31 -18.40 15.08
N ASP A 482 11.63 -19.61 15.48
CA ASP A 482 13.03 -20.04 15.66
C ASP A 482 13.78 -20.07 14.31
N ASP A 483 13.09 -20.37 13.20
CA ASP A 483 13.71 -20.63 11.88
C ASP A 483 13.36 -19.53 10.84
N GLU A 484 12.37 -18.65 11.11
CA GLU A 484 11.84 -17.73 10.12
C GLU A 484 11.47 -16.36 10.69
N ILE A 485 11.79 -15.35 9.92
CA ILE A 485 11.36 -13.96 10.09
C ILE A 485 10.47 -13.60 8.89
N LEU A 486 9.28 -13.06 9.15
CA LEU A 486 8.36 -12.59 8.12
C LEU A 486 7.82 -11.22 8.49
N ALA A 487 8.00 -10.24 7.63
CA ALA A 487 7.41 -8.91 7.77
C ALA A 487 6.36 -8.68 6.68
N VAL A 488 5.21 -8.11 7.05
CA VAL A 488 4.10 -7.86 6.14
C VAL A 488 3.50 -6.47 6.33
N ALA A 489 3.20 -5.80 5.22
CA ALA A 489 2.49 -4.53 5.19
C ALA A 489 1.62 -4.47 3.92
N SER A 490 0.54 -3.70 3.92
CA SER A 490 -0.30 -3.51 2.73
C SER A 490 -1.01 -2.17 2.76
N PRO A 491 -1.16 -1.48 1.63
CA PRO A 491 -2.22 -0.51 1.40
C PRO A 491 -3.56 -1.22 1.14
N GLY A 492 -4.66 -0.46 1.08
CA GLY A 492 -5.95 -0.99 0.64
C GLY A 492 -7.15 -0.70 1.54
N GLY A 493 -7.05 0.29 2.45
CA GLY A 493 -8.16 0.70 3.30
C GLY A 493 -8.72 -0.43 4.14
N ASN A 494 -10.03 -0.61 4.13
CA ASN A 494 -10.69 -1.66 4.88
C ASN A 494 -10.39 -3.11 4.40
N CYS A 495 -9.63 -3.27 3.31
CA CYS A 495 -9.14 -4.58 2.88
C CYS A 495 -7.85 -5.01 3.62
N ILE A 496 -7.09 -4.07 4.21
CA ILE A 496 -5.71 -4.30 4.72
C ILE A 496 -5.62 -5.51 5.66
N THR A 497 -6.34 -5.50 6.77
CA THR A 497 -6.26 -6.59 7.78
C THR A 497 -6.64 -7.95 7.19
N ARG A 498 -7.60 -7.98 6.27
CA ARG A 498 -8.11 -9.19 5.63
C ARG A 498 -7.11 -9.77 4.64
N VAL A 499 -6.52 -8.90 3.85
CA VAL A 499 -5.52 -9.29 2.84
C VAL A 499 -4.26 -9.80 3.52
N LEU A 500 -3.77 -9.08 4.54
CA LEU A 500 -2.62 -9.53 5.33
C LEU A 500 -2.89 -10.87 6.02
N ALA A 501 -4.08 -11.03 6.63
CA ALA A 501 -4.46 -12.30 7.24
C ALA A 501 -4.48 -13.45 6.22
N ASN A 502 -5.02 -13.23 5.01
CA ASN A 502 -5.04 -14.28 3.98
C ASN A 502 -3.63 -14.69 3.56
N VAL A 503 -2.74 -13.73 3.25
CA VAL A 503 -1.37 -14.03 2.83
C VAL A 503 -0.58 -14.73 3.95
N VAL A 504 -0.71 -14.26 5.20
CA VAL A 504 -0.05 -14.90 6.34
C VAL A 504 -0.59 -16.31 6.58
N LEU A 505 -1.89 -16.55 6.40
CA LEU A 505 -2.49 -17.89 6.50
C LEU A 505 -1.97 -18.81 5.38
N ASP A 506 -1.89 -18.32 4.14
CA ASP A 506 -1.37 -19.10 3.03
C ASP A 506 0.09 -19.52 3.26
N VAL A 507 0.95 -18.60 3.70
CA VAL A 507 2.36 -18.90 3.98
C VAL A 507 2.53 -19.75 5.25
N CYS A 508 2.08 -19.23 6.41
CA CYS A 508 2.46 -19.80 7.72
C CYS A 508 1.58 -20.99 8.13
N ARG A 509 0.35 -21.13 7.62
CA ARG A 509 -0.55 -22.22 7.98
C ARG A 509 -0.65 -23.29 6.91
N PHE A 510 -0.73 -22.90 5.64
CA PHE A 510 -0.90 -23.83 4.53
C PHE A 510 0.41 -24.17 3.83
N GLY A 511 1.52 -23.48 4.18
CA GLY A 511 2.87 -23.79 3.67
C GLY A 511 3.07 -23.41 2.20
N GLU A 512 2.30 -22.44 1.71
CA GLU A 512 2.47 -21.91 0.36
C GLU A 512 3.79 -21.12 0.24
N ASP A 513 4.36 -21.16 -0.93
CA ASP A 513 5.43 -20.23 -1.29
C ASP A 513 4.92 -18.78 -1.20
N TYR A 514 5.74 -17.88 -0.65
CA TYR A 514 5.30 -16.51 -0.35
C TYR A 514 4.95 -15.69 -1.58
N GLN A 515 5.63 -15.87 -2.73
CA GLN A 515 5.22 -15.20 -3.97
C GLN A 515 3.90 -15.78 -4.47
N THR A 516 3.74 -17.11 -4.41
CA THR A 516 2.49 -17.78 -4.74
C THR A 516 1.33 -17.26 -3.87
N ALA A 517 1.54 -17.10 -2.56
CA ALA A 517 0.54 -16.54 -1.64
C ALA A 517 0.15 -15.09 -1.97
N ILE A 518 1.13 -14.26 -2.38
CA ILE A 518 0.87 -12.89 -2.83
C ILE A 518 0.07 -12.86 -4.14
N ASP A 519 0.40 -13.73 -5.10
CA ASP A 519 -0.19 -13.78 -6.43
C ASP A 519 -1.59 -14.41 -6.46
N LYS A 520 -1.94 -15.22 -5.44
CA LYS A 520 -3.27 -15.82 -5.32
C LYS A 520 -4.36 -14.78 -5.50
N GLN A 521 -5.38 -15.13 -6.27
CA GLN A 521 -6.57 -14.30 -6.41
C GLN A 521 -7.27 -14.12 -5.07
N ARG A 522 -7.60 -12.88 -4.74
CA ARG A 522 -8.08 -12.49 -3.42
C ARG A 522 -9.59 -12.57 -3.29
N VAL A 523 -10.00 -12.98 -2.12
CA VAL A 523 -11.40 -12.94 -1.66
C VAL A 523 -11.46 -12.24 -0.31
N ILE A 524 -12.42 -11.33 -0.14
CA ILE A 524 -12.59 -10.58 1.10
C ILE A 524 -14.07 -10.40 1.44
N PHE A 525 -14.40 -10.51 2.73
CA PHE A 525 -15.72 -10.19 3.25
C PHE A 525 -15.70 -8.80 3.86
N LEU A 526 -16.45 -7.83 3.29
CA LEU A 526 -16.52 -6.47 3.80
C LEU A 526 -17.81 -6.20 4.58
N HIS A 527 -18.96 -6.49 4.02
CA HIS A 527 -20.25 -6.13 4.62
C HIS A 527 -21.09 -7.36 4.87
N GLY A 528 -21.13 -7.81 6.13
CA GLY A 528 -21.93 -8.98 6.46
C GLY A 528 -21.56 -10.19 5.59
N ASN A 529 -22.52 -10.70 4.83
CA ASN A 529 -22.33 -11.86 3.94
C ASN A 529 -21.89 -11.49 2.52
N VAL A 530 -21.41 -10.27 2.28
CA VAL A 530 -20.95 -9.85 0.95
C VAL A 530 -19.49 -10.20 0.78
N LEU A 531 -19.23 -11.06 -0.20
CA LEU A 531 -17.90 -11.50 -0.61
C LEU A 531 -17.49 -10.76 -1.89
N TYR A 532 -16.44 -10.00 -1.82
CA TYR A 532 -15.76 -9.45 -3.00
C TYR A 532 -14.63 -10.38 -3.42
N TYR A 533 -14.51 -10.63 -4.73
CA TYR A 533 -13.46 -11.49 -5.27
C TYR A 533 -12.88 -10.91 -6.56
N GLU A 534 -11.61 -11.18 -6.81
CA GLU A 534 -10.95 -10.75 -8.04
C GLU A 534 -11.55 -11.43 -9.27
N SER A 535 -11.68 -10.66 -10.36
CA SER A 535 -12.11 -11.20 -11.64
C SER A 535 -11.17 -12.32 -12.11
N GLY A 536 -11.75 -13.47 -12.49
CA GLY A 536 -10.99 -14.66 -12.85
C GLY A 536 -10.93 -15.72 -11.74
N TYR A 537 -11.39 -15.42 -10.52
CA TYR A 537 -11.55 -16.41 -9.47
C TYR A 537 -12.57 -17.49 -9.88
N ASP A 538 -12.48 -18.69 -9.27
CA ASP A 538 -13.33 -19.85 -9.59
C ASP A 538 -14.84 -19.51 -9.56
N THR A 539 -15.41 -19.25 -10.75
CA THR A 539 -16.83 -18.91 -10.90
C THR A 539 -17.76 -20.03 -10.41
N PRO A 540 -17.52 -21.33 -10.70
CA PRO A 540 -18.29 -22.43 -10.12
C PRO A 540 -18.32 -22.43 -8.59
N LEU A 541 -17.21 -22.12 -7.93
CA LEU A 541 -17.15 -21.99 -6.48
C LEU A 541 -17.99 -20.79 -6.01
N MET A 542 -17.90 -19.64 -6.68
CA MET A 542 -18.70 -18.47 -6.32
C MET A 542 -20.21 -18.72 -6.43
N VAL A 543 -20.65 -19.55 -7.38
CA VAL A 543 -22.04 -19.99 -7.48
C VAL A 543 -22.44 -20.87 -6.29
N LYS A 544 -21.57 -21.79 -5.84
CA LYS A 544 -21.81 -22.61 -4.64
C LYS A 544 -21.91 -21.73 -3.39
N VAL A 545 -20.99 -20.80 -3.22
CA VAL A 545 -20.94 -19.86 -2.09
C VAL A 545 -22.20 -19.01 -2.05
N SER A 546 -22.69 -18.53 -3.19
CA SER A 546 -23.97 -17.81 -3.29
C SER A 546 -25.16 -18.71 -2.87
N GLY A 547 -25.12 -20.00 -3.20
CA GLY A 547 -26.12 -21.00 -2.75
C GLY A 547 -26.10 -21.21 -1.24
N CYS A 548 -25.02 -20.86 -0.54
CA CYS A 548 -24.89 -20.93 0.92
C CYS A 548 -25.35 -19.65 1.63
N GLY A 549 -25.90 -18.67 0.92
CA GLY A 549 -26.44 -17.44 1.50
C GLY A 549 -25.48 -16.25 1.49
N TYR A 550 -24.36 -16.33 0.77
CA TYR A 550 -23.43 -15.22 0.55
C TYR A 550 -23.73 -14.49 -0.77
N SER A 551 -23.51 -13.18 -0.78
CA SER A 551 -23.57 -12.37 -2.00
C SER A 551 -22.15 -12.23 -2.57
N ALA A 552 -21.82 -12.99 -3.62
CA ALA A 552 -20.50 -12.95 -4.26
C ALA A 552 -20.48 -11.91 -5.39
N ILE A 553 -19.55 -10.96 -5.32
CA ILE A 553 -19.40 -9.84 -6.27
C ILE A 553 -18.00 -9.90 -6.88
N ALA A 554 -17.94 -10.09 -8.20
CA ALA A 554 -16.69 -10.00 -8.94
C ALA A 554 -16.25 -8.53 -9.05
N TYR A 555 -14.98 -8.27 -8.79
CA TYR A 555 -14.41 -6.93 -8.87
C TYR A 555 -13.19 -6.95 -9.79
N SER A 556 -13.24 -6.16 -10.87
CA SER A 556 -12.19 -6.13 -11.90
C SER A 556 -11.05 -5.16 -11.60
N TYR A 557 -11.19 -4.36 -10.55
CA TYR A 557 -10.16 -3.40 -10.14
C TYR A 557 -9.24 -4.04 -9.10
N HIS A 558 -8.14 -4.62 -9.57
CA HIS A 558 -7.25 -5.42 -8.73
C HIS A 558 -6.64 -4.65 -7.56
N SER A 559 -6.27 -3.38 -7.75
CA SER A 559 -5.69 -2.57 -6.67
C SER A 559 -6.65 -2.25 -5.51
N PHE A 560 -7.95 -2.57 -5.65
CA PHE A 560 -8.92 -2.57 -4.56
C PHE A 560 -8.55 -3.59 -3.47
N PHE A 561 -8.00 -4.73 -3.87
CA PHE A 561 -7.59 -5.79 -2.96
C PHE A 561 -6.23 -5.56 -2.29
N GLY A 562 -5.76 -4.32 -2.24
CA GLY A 562 -4.48 -3.97 -1.64
C GLY A 562 -3.28 -4.30 -2.53
N SER A 563 -2.10 -4.29 -1.91
CA SER A 563 -0.82 -4.68 -2.50
C SER A 563 0.12 -5.07 -1.36
N VAL A 564 0.37 -6.36 -1.19
CA VAL A 564 1.15 -6.85 -0.04
C VAL A 564 2.63 -6.68 -0.30
N SER A 565 3.29 -5.95 0.59
CA SER A 565 4.75 -6.00 0.72
C SER A 565 5.10 -7.06 1.76
N LEU A 566 5.95 -7.99 1.37
CA LEU A 566 6.39 -9.10 2.19
C LEU A 566 7.90 -9.30 2.02
N SER A 567 8.63 -9.31 3.12
CA SER A 567 10.05 -9.66 3.15
C SER A 567 10.36 -10.50 4.37
N GLY A 568 11.44 -11.29 4.31
CA GLY A 568 11.76 -12.17 5.38
C GLY A 568 13.14 -12.80 5.25
N TYR A 569 13.43 -13.67 6.22
CA TYR A 569 14.55 -14.57 6.25
C TYR A 569 14.08 -15.94 6.72
N ASN A 570 14.57 -16.98 6.09
CA ASN A 570 14.33 -18.37 6.48
C ASN A 570 15.63 -19.14 6.39
N ASP A 571 15.91 -20.02 7.36
CA ASP A 571 17.17 -20.77 7.43
C ASP A 571 17.45 -21.62 6.18
N ASN A 572 16.40 -22.06 5.47
CA ASN A 572 16.54 -22.88 4.27
C ASN A 572 16.74 -22.06 2.99
N LEU A 573 16.16 -20.87 2.90
CA LEU A 573 16.08 -20.04 1.71
C LEU A 573 17.02 -18.83 1.75
N GLY A 574 17.43 -18.43 2.96
CA GLY A 574 18.09 -17.15 3.19
C GLY A 574 17.09 -16.00 3.18
N PHE A 575 17.55 -14.82 2.77
CA PHE A 575 16.69 -13.64 2.60
C PHE A 575 15.78 -13.81 1.39
N PHE A 576 14.51 -13.45 1.54
CA PHE A 576 13.51 -13.50 0.50
C PHE A 576 12.57 -12.30 0.56
N ALA A 577 12.00 -11.93 -0.58
CA ALA A 577 11.01 -10.86 -0.68
C ALA A 577 10.05 -11.16 -1.82
N GLY A 578 8.79 -10.80 -1.66
CA GLY A 578 7.76 -10.94 -2.68
C GLY A 578 7.24 -9.57 -3.12
N GLU A 579 6.80 -9.49 -4.37
CA GLU A 579 6.23 -8.28 -4.97
C GLU A 579 4.79 -8.49 -5.39
N ASP A 580 3.94 -7.51 -5.16
CA ASP A 580 2.54 -7.53 -5.54
C ASP A 580 2.28 -6.61 -6.73
N VAL A 581 2.05 -7.20 -7.88
CA VAL A 581 1.84 -6.46 -9.14
C VAL A 581 0.56 -5.62 -9.16
N ARG A 582 -0.37 -5.79 -8.20
CA ARG A 582 -1.66 -5.06 -8.17
C ARG A 582 -1.51 -3.54 -8.05
N ARG A 583 -0.38 -3.08 -7.51
CA ARG A 583 -0.01 -1.65 -7.43
C ARG A 583 1.43 -1.39 -7.86
N CYS A 584 1.94 -2.18 -8.80
CA CYS A 584 3.32 -2.08 -9.31
C CYS A 584 4.37 -2.24 -8.20
N GLY A 585 4.15 -3.20 -7.28
CA GLY A 585 5.11 -3.52 -6.22
C GLY A 585 6.48 -3.92 -6.76
N SER A 586 7.50 -3.76 -5.93
CA SER A 586 8.89 -4.11 -6.22
C SER A 586 9.52 -4.77 -5.01
N SER A 587 10.36 -5.78 -5.26
CA SER A 587 11.07 -6.49 -4.20
C SER A 587 12.52 -6.75 -4.57
N LEU A 588 13.37 -6.87 -3.56
CA LEU A 588 14.77 -7.22 -3.73
C LEU A 588 15.25 -8.03 -2.52
N ALA A 589 15.94 -9.14 -2.80
CA ALA A 589 16.59 -9.94 -1.77
C ALA A 589 18.04 -10.22 -2.18
N SER A 590 18.97 -10.05 -1.24
CA SER A 590 20.39 -10.32 -1.40
C SER A 590 20.85 -11.31 -0.34
N ASN A 591 21.48 -12.39 -0.80
CA ASN A 591 22.08 -13.43 0.07
C ASN A 591 23.61 -13.33 0.15
N GLY A 592 24.20 -12.22 -0.33
CA GLY A 592 25.61 -11.93 -0.30
C GLY A 592 26.39 -12.33 -1.54
#